data_2d6b9f7b5084de0aed4b443004753e0b
#
_entry.id   2d6b9f7b5084de0aed4b443004753e0b
#
_cell.length_a   1.000
_cell.length_b   1.000
_cell.length_c   1.000
_cell.angle_alpha   90.00
_cell.angle_beta   90.00
_cell.angle_gamma   90.00
#
_symmetry.space_group_name_H-M   'P 1'
#
loop_
_entity.id
_entity.type
_entity.pdbx_description
1 polymer ?
#
loop_
_entity_poly.entity_id
_entity_poly.type
_entity_poly.pdbx_seq_one_letter_code
_entity_poly.pdbx_strand_id
1 'polypeptide(L)'
;MFEWTDEVWFLLNFLGDNSDQESDPEDDDDCRDIVEKLSALYGEDWRKESREDLMDGKYFEEIPEFQRSKRKKLTGETAKELSAKLVKYTRSDPKDGEVKRWYWPLVKCVTIRVPNNDLLKHVTIVDLPGNGDRNKGRDKMWQQVVGSCSTVWIVTDINRAASDKEAWEILKSASSFMGNAGECRHIHFICTKSDHIEDSEDRSPADVRDVILKTNDQAKKEVRKEFSKLHTVKKHFSDESFKVFTVSSKEFLKKKLLHKDDTEIPKLQKFLQNLNDSHSETLNYVSGALGILSLIQGASRREGADIKTAVCTVLKQKMKDELGKIREPMEETYQAFEKSLSEGVEKSKSSWEKVLKSVIHPSDIGFHRTLKAIVQHNGIYKKTNLNMKLSACLTESIDEKFKKTFPNEGKPFNGVLNSFSLGTKKMIEKAEYKDVELQLKFLITEEEKMKTKLNKIIRDRKKTIYSSLTETIQTAMQECYNDAKQIRGTGMLQNMRATIVKHVHGSKDVMFQKAKVVMLNQLRDLMSYILKDLEKTMQESIELSLKNDGVSIPDVTKELEMVRNHLKGLKEAQMKKTTNLCCTADYQLKSPAGSLIRASRPLD
;
A
#
# COMPACT_ATOMS: atom_id res chain seq x y z
N MET A 1 -3.65 8.44 -26.65
CA MET A 1 -3.09 8.56 -28.01
C MET A 1 -1.65 9.07 -27.97
N PHE A 2 -1.33 10.21 -27.35
CA PHE A 2 0.06 10.70 -27.29
C PHE A 2 1.03 9.72 -26.60
N GLU A 3 0.68 9.11 -25.49
CA GLU A 3 1.55 8.14 -24.80
C GLU A 3 1.79 6.85 -25.64
N TRP A 4 0.81 6.43 -26.43
CA TRP A 4 0.94 5.25 -27.29
C TRP A 4 1.77 5.52 -28.54
N THR A 5 1.57 6.63 -29.23
CA THR A 5 2.37 7.02 -30.39
C THR A 5 3.84 7.22 -30.01
N ASP A 6 4.11 7.77 -28.84
CA ASP A 6 5.48 7.92 -28.31
C ASP A 6 6.11 6.55 -27.99
N GLU A 7 5.33 5.61 -27.43
CA GLU A 7 5.78 4.25 -27.13
C GLU A 7 6.02 3.44 -28.41
N VAL A 8 5.13 3.49 -29.40
CA VAL A 8 5.32 2.84 -30.71
C VAL A 8 6.48 3.47 -31.47
N TRP A 9 6.62 4.79 -31.48
CA TRP A 9 7.74 5.48 -32.11
C TRP A 9 9.09 5.06 -31.47
N PHE A 10 9.14 4.98 -30.16
CA PHE A 10 10.31 4.48 -29.41
C PHE A 10 10.64 3.03 -29.79
N LEU A 11 9.61 2.17 -29.86
CA LEU A 11 9.70 0.75 -30.20
C LEU A 11 10.24 0.55 -31.63
N LEU A 12 9.73 1.31 -32.59
CA LEU A 12 10.13 1.23 -34.00
C LEU A 12 11.54 1.78 -34.23
N ASN A 13 11.95 2.83 -33.50
CA ASN A 13 13.32 3.33 -33.52
C ASN A 13 14.32 2.35 -32.91
N PHE A 14 13.93 1.66 -31.85
CA PHE A 14 14.76 0.64 -31.19
C PHE A 14 15.05 -0.53 -32.13
N LEU A 15 14.07 -0.96 -32.92
CA LEU A 15 14.23 -2.02 -33.93
C LEU A 15 15.04 -1.54 -35.15
N GLY A 16 14.91 -0.27 -35.54
CA GLY A 16 15.64 0.31 -36.69
C GLY A 16 17.13 0.53 -36.43
N ASP A 17 17.52 0.90 -35.21
CA ASP A 17 18.94 1.08 -34.81
C ASP A 17 19.71 -0.26 -34.69
N ASN A 18 19.03 -1.40 -34.69
CA ASN A 18 19.64 -2.74 -34.53
C ASN A 18 19.81 -3.50 -35.84
N SER A 19 19.42 -2.93 -37.00
CA SER A 19 19.54 -3.60 -38.30
C SER A 19 20.98 -3.81 -38.80
N ASP A 20 21.97 -3.16 -38.16
CA ASP A 20 23.38 -3.17 -38.62
C ASP A 20 24.29 -4.07 -37.78
N GLN A 21 23.80 -4.89 -36.87
CA GLN A 21 24.60 -5.81 -36.06
C GLN A 21 24.21 -7.28 -36.30
N GLU A 22 25.23 -8.12 -36.58
CA GLU A 22 25.16 -9.57 -36.87
C GLU A 22 24.65 -10.46 -35.70
N SER A 23 24.09 -9.91 -34.63
CA SER A 23 23.44 -10.67 -33.57
C SER A 23 21.91 -10.74 -33.84
N ASP A 24 21.38 -11.96 -33.86
CA ASP A 24 19.99 -12.24 -34.10
C ASP A 24 19.12 -11.41 -33.13
N PRO A 25 18.22 -10.52 -33.62
CA PRO A 25 17.36 -9.70 -32.77
C PRO A 25 16.46 -10.51 -31.83
N GLU A 26 16.30 -11.81 -32.10
CA GLU A 26 15.48 -12.72 -31.29
C GLU A 26 16.14 -13.15 -29.97
N ASP A 27 17.44 -12.92 -29.78
CA ASP A 27 18.13 -13.24 -28.54
C ASP A 27 18.03 -12.13 -27.46
N ASP A 28 17.60 -10.92 -27.83
CA ASP A 28 17.35 -9.85 -26.86
C ASP A 28 15.88 -9.89 -26.36
N ASP A 29 15.69 -10.25 -25.11
CA ASP A 29 14.39 -10.30 -24.44
C ASP A 29 13.59 -8.98 -24.56
N ASP A 30 14.24 -7.81 -24.69
CA ASP A 30 13.56 -6.52 -24.85
C ASP A 30 13.00 -6.37 -26.28
N CYS A 31 13.67 -6.93 -27.28
CA CYS A 31 13.15 -7.01 -28.64
C CYS A 31 11.95 -7.94 -28.74
N ARG A 32 11.97 -9.07 -28.04
CA ARG A 32 10.82 -10.00 -28.01
C ARG A 32 9.56 -9.37 -27.46
N ASP A 33 9.64 -8.59 -26.35
CA ASP A 33 8.49 -7.89 -25.79
C ASP A 33 7.87 -6.90 -26.79
N ILE A 34 8.74 -6.19 -27.51
CA ILE A 34 8.32 -5.24 -28.56
C ILE A 34 7.62 -5.95 -29.70
N VAL A 35 8.24 -7.00 -30.23
CA VAL A 35 7.70 -7.83 -31.30
C VAL A 35 6.34 -8.42 -30.91
N GLU A 36 6.21 -8.96 -29.69
CA GLU A 36 4.96 -9.51 -29.19
C GLU A 36 3.84 -8.45 -29.14
N LYS A 37 4.15 -7.22 -28.68
CA LYS A 37 3.19 -6.12 -28.66
C LYS A 37 2.75 -5.68 -30.06
N LEU A 38 3.70 -5.54 -30.97
CA LEU A 38 3.40 -5.16 -32.36
C LEU A 38 2.59 -6.24 -33.07
N SER A 39 2.99 -7.52 -32.93
CA SER A 39 2.24 -8.65 -33.49
C SER A 39 0.82 -8.73 -32.91
N ALA A 40 0.65 -8.47 -31.62
CA ALA A 40 -0.66 -8.47 -31.00
C ALA A 40 -1.59 -7.39 -31.59
N LEU A 41 -1.08 -6.18 -31.84
CA LEU A 41 -1.88 -5.04 -32.30
C LEU A 41 -2.10 -5.00 -33.79
N TYR A 42 -1.05 -5.27 -34.56
CA TYR A 42 -1.05 -5.11 -36.01
C TYR A 42 -1.17 -6.46 -36.76
N GLY A 43 -1.00 -7.58 -36.04
CA GLY A 43 -0.95 -8.94 -36.64
C GLY A 43 0.49 -9.34 -37.01
N GLU A 44 0.68 -10.58 -37.44
CA GLU A 44 2.01 -11.15 -37.76
C GLU A 44 2.69 -10.46 -38.95
N ASP A 45 1.91 -9.83 -39.83
CA ASP A 45 2.40 -9.17 -41.05
C ASP A 45 2.90 -7.73 -40.81
N TRP A 46 2.92 -7.22 -39.59
CA TRP A 46 3.29 -5.85 -39.28
C TRP A 46 4.69 -5.43 -39.78
N ARG A 47 5.60 -6.40 -39.97
CA ARG A 47 6.95 -6.16 -40.53
C ARG A 47 6.96 -5.77 -42.00
N LYS A 48 5.85 -5.98 -42.71
CA LYS A 48 5.69 -5.63 -44.12
C LYS A 48 5.15 -4.21 -44.33
N GLU A 49 4.64 -3.61 -43.27
CA GLU A 49 4.10 -2.25 -43.28
C GLU A 49 5.20 -1.21 -43.07
N SER A 50 5.02 -0.02 -43.63
CA SER A 50 5.92 1.09 -43.42
C SER A 50 5.77 1.63 -41.99
N ARG A 51 6.80 2.33 -41.50
CA ARG A 51 6.78 2.97 -40.18
C ARG A 51 5.66 4.01 -40.07
N GLU A 52 5.47 4.76 -41.15
CA GLU A 52 4.42 5.77 -41.30
C GLU A 52 3.03 5.13 -41.24
N ASP A 53 2.85 3.99 -41.89
CA ASP A 53 1.57 3.25 -41.88
C ASP A 53 1.23 2.68 -40.52
N LEU A 54 2.20 2.15 -39.77
CA LEU A 54 2.00 1.66 -38.40
C LEU A 54 1.66 2.78 -37.42
N MET A 55 2.13 4.01 -37.66
CA MET A 55 1.81 5.18 -36.86
C MET A 55 0.50 5.88 -37.29
N ASP A 56 -0.03 5.56 -38.45
CA ASP A 56 -1.31 6.08 -38.91
C ASP A 56 -2.45 5.55 -38.06
N GLY A 57 -3.29 6.44 -37.56
CA GLY A 57 -4.41 6.13 -36.66
C GLY A 57 -5.48 5.21 -37.28
N LYS A 58 -5.41 4.89 -38.60
CA LYS A 58 -6.40 4.05 -39.29
C LYS A 58 -6.61 2.67 -38.66
N TYR A 59 -5.56 2.06 -38.07
CA TYR A 59 -5.66 0.76 -37.40
C TYR A 59 -6.47 0.82 -36.07
N PHE A 60 -6.66 2.01 -35.53
CA PHE A 60 -7.40 2.25 -34.27
C PHE A 60 -8.79 2.86 -34.51
N GLU A 61 -9.17 3.11 -35.77
CA GLU A 61 -10.51 3.61 -36.14
C GLU A 61 -11.62 2.63 -35.74
N GLU A 62 -11.32 1.34 -35.70
CA GLU A 62 -12.23 0.29 -35.22
C GLU A 62 -12.50 0.37 -33.71
N ILE A 63 -11.80 1.27 -32.98
CA ILE A 63 -11.97 1.47 -31.52
C ILE A 63 -12.24 2.95 -31.22
N PRO A 64 -13.31 3.55 -31.79
CA PRO A 64 -13.60 4.99 -31.61
C PRO A 64 -13.76 5.40 -30.14
N GLU A 65 -14.26 4.49 -29.30
CA GLU A 65 -14.44 4.71 -27.86
C GLU A 65 -13.11 4.84 -27.12
N PHE A 66 -12.09 4.12 -27.56
CA PHE A 66 -10.72 4.21 -27.01
C PHE A 66 -10.07 5.55 -27.32
N GLN A 67 -10.30 6.08 -28.51
CA GLN A 67 -9.78 7.39 -28.93
C GLN A 67 -10.47 8.56 -28.21
N ARG A 68 -11.79 8.47 -27.99
CA ARG A 68 -12.60 9.56 -27.40
C ARG A 68 -12.55 9.61 -25.89
N SER A 69 -12.67 8.47 -25.20
CA SER A 69 -12.89 8.41 -23.76
C SER A 69 -11.73 7.81 -22.95
N LYS A 70 -10.73 7.23 -23.61
CA LYS A 70 -9.67 6.40 -22.99
C LYS A 70 -10.24 5.29 -22.06
N ARG A 71 -11.53 5.00 -22.16
CA ARG A 71 -12.26 3.99 -21.35
C ARG A 71 -13.29 3.29 -22.20
N LYS A 72 -13.35 1.95 -22.07
CA LYS A 72 -14.40 1.12 -22.67
C LYS A 72 -15.16 0.39 -21.56
N LYS A 73 -16.49 0.45 -21.61
CA LYS A 73 -17.37 -0.27 -20.70
C LYS A 73 -17.90 -1.53 -21.40
N LEU A 74 -17.69 -2.68 -20.77
CA LEU A 74 -18.24 -3.97 -21.19
C LEU A 74 -19.22 -4.44 -20.11
N THR A 75 -20.32 -5.04 -20.53
CA THR A 75 -21.32 -5.63 -19.62
C THR A 75 -21.60 -7.07 -20.05
N GLY A 76 -21.90 -7.92 -19.08
CA GLY A 76 -22.31 -9.30 -19.29
C GLY A 76 -23.28 -9.72 -18.20
N GLU A 77 -24.28 -10.50 -18.54
CA GLU A 77 -25.26 -11.05 -17.58
C GLU A 77 -24.62 -12.19 -16.76
N THR A 78 -23.67 -12.89 -17.34
CA THR A 78 -22.95 -13.98 -16.68
C THR A 78 -21.44 -13.75 -16.68
N ALA A 79 -20.73 -14.35 -15.72
CA ALA A 79 -19.28 -14.31 -15.65
C ALA A 79 -18.62 -14.90 -16.91
N LYS A 80 -19.23 -15.93 -17.52
CA LYS A 80 -18.75 -16.58 -18.74
C LYS A 80 -18.82 -15.62 -19.94
N GLU A 81 -19.94 -14.93 -20.11
CA GLU A 81 -20.14 -13.94 -21.15
C GLU A 81 -19.16 -12.75 -21.00
N LEU A 82 -19.04 -12.21 -19.80
CA LEU A 82 -18.11 -11.11 -19.54
C LEU A 82 -16.67 -11.54 -19.79
N SER A 83 -16.28 -12.74 -19.35
CA SER A 83 -14.95 -13.31 -19.61
C SER A 83 -14.66 -13.42 -21.11
N ALA A 84 -15.60 -13.91 -21.92
CA ALA A 84 -15.44 -14.00 -23.38
C ALA A 84 -15.22 -12.62 -24.02
N LYS A 85 -15.95 -11.58 -23.56
CA LYS A 85 -15.77 -10.20 -24.03
C LYS A 85 -14.43 -9.59 -23.61
N LEU A 86 -13.87 -10.01 -22.48
CA LEU A 86 -12.61 -9.48 -21.93
C LEU A 86 -11.36 -10.11 -22.54
N VAL A 87 -11.44 -11.29 -23.15
CA VAL A 87 -10.29 -12.04 -23.67
C VAL A 87 -9.38 -11.19 -24.53
N LYS A 88 -9.92 -10.40 -25.46
CA LYS A 88 -9.15 -9.51 -26.37
C LYS A 88 -8.31 -8.45 -25.64
N TYR A 89 -8.67 -8.11 -24.41
CA TYR A 89 -8.07 -7.02 -23.63
C TYR A 89 -7.16 -7.50 -22.51
N THR A 90 -7.14 -8.82 -22.23
CA THR A 90 -6.46 -9.36 -21.04
C THR A 90 -5.47 -10.49 -21.32
N ARG A 91 -5.55 -11.15 -22.48
CA ARG A 91 -4.68 -12.29 -22.82
C ARG A 91 -3.69 -11.93 -23.91
N SER A 92 -2.50 -12.53 -23.81
CA SER A 92 -1.43 -12.47 -24.83
C SER A 92 -1.31 -13.73 -25.69
N ASP A 93 -1.94 -14.85 -25.30
CA ASP A 93 -1.78 -16.16 -25.96
C ASP A 93 -3.05 -16.54 -26.75
N PRO A 94 -2.98 -16.65 -28.09
CA PRO A 94 -4.08 -17.08 -28.92
C PRO A 94 -4.21 -18.61 -28.87
N LYS A 95 -5.10 -19.12 -28.04
CA LYS A 95 -5.40 -20.57 -28.06
C LYS A 95 -6.34 -21.01 -29.17
N ASP A 96 -7.05 -20.10 -29.83
CA ASP A 96 -8.01 -20.38 -30.91
C ASP A 96 -7.87 -19.37 -32.04
N GLY A 97 -7.67 -19.84 -33.23
CA GLY A 97 -7.29 -19.13 -34.46
C GLY A 97 -8.29 -18.14 -35.05
N GLU A 98 -9.22 -17.57 -34.29
CA GLU A 98 -10.25 -16.65 -34.83
C GLU A 98 -10.00 -15.15 -34.55
N VAL A 99 -9.07 -14.79 -33.66
CA VAL A 99 -8.84 -13.37 -33.29
C VAL A 99 -7.62 -12.84 -34.02
N LYS A 100 -7.80 -12.02 -35.02
CA LYS A 100 -6.72 -11.42 -35.83
C LYS A 100 -5.94 -10.33 -35.05
N ARG A 101 -6.49 -9.74 -33.98
CA ARG A 101 -5.86 -8.63 -33.23
C ARG A 101 -6.23 -8.66 -31.76
N TRP A 102 -5.26 -8.33 -30.91
CA TRP A 102 -5.37 -8.31 -29.47
C TRP A 102 -5.05 -6.91 -28.96
N TYR A 103 -5.83 -6.39 -27.99
CA TYR A 103 -5.71 -5.02 -27.52
C TYR A 103 -5.05 -4.91 -26.14
N TRP A 104 -4.56 -6.03 -25.58
CA TRP A 104 -3.92 -6.03 -24.26
C TRP A 104 -2.73 -5.05 -24.13
N PRO A 105 -1.93 -4.75 -25.18
CA PRO A 105 -0.84 -3.78 -25.06
C PRO A 105 -1.33 -2.36 -24.77
N LEU A 106 -2.56 -2.03 -25.17
CA LEU A 106 -3.19 -0.73 -24.94
C LEU A 106 -3.92 -0.62 -23.61
N VAL A 107 -4.04 -1.74 -22.85
CA VAL A 107 -4.86 -1.80 -21.65
C VAL A 107 -3.99 -1.61 -20.40
N LYS A 108 -4.14 -0.48 -19.75
CA LYS A 108 -3.45 -0.18 -18.49
C LYS A 108 -4.09 -0.88 -17.28
N CYS A 109 -5.42 -0.96 -17.26
CA CYS A 109 -6.16 -1.53 -16.14
C CYS A 109 -7.54 -2.00 -16.55
N VAL A 110 -7.96 -3.15 -16.04
CA VAL A 110 -9.33 -3.68 -16.17
C VAL A 110 -9.98 -3.68 -14.80
N THR A 111 -11.10 -2.95 -14.67
CA THR A 111 -11.87 -2.92 -13.42
C THR A 111 -13.15 -3.72 -13.60
N ILE A 112 -13.30 -4.81 -12.82
CA ILE A 112 -14.49 -5.65 -12.83
C ILE A 112 -15.33 -5.32 -11.59
N ARG A 113 -16.60 -4.95 -11.79
CA ARG A 113 -17.56 -4.75 -10.71
C ARG A 113 -18.49 -5.94 -10.62
N VAL A 114 -18.50 -6.59 -9.47
CA VAL A 114 -19.38 -7.74 -9.19
C VAL A 114 -20.49 -7.26 -8.27
N PRO A 115 -21.75 -7.14 -8.75
CA PRO A 115 -22.86 -6.70 -7.91
C PRO A 115 -23.21 -7.77 -6.86
N ASN A 116 -23.80 -7.35 -5.75
CA ASN A 116 -24.31 -8.22 -4.68
C ASN A 116 -23.27 -9.21 -4.10
N ASN A 117 -22.01 -8.79 -4.02
CA ASN A 117 -20.96 -9.58 -3.40
C ASN A 117 -20.51 -8.94 -2.08
N ASP A 118 -20.90 -9.56 -0.97
CA ASP A 118 -20.62 -9.03 0.37
C ASP A 118 -19.12 -8.99 0.71
N LEU A 119 -18.28 -9.85 0.12
CA LEU A 119 -16.83 -9.83 0.33
C LEU A 119 -16.14 -8.64 -0.36
N LEU A 120 -16.72 -8.14 -1.43
CA LEU A 120 -16.14 -7.09 -2.28
C LEU A 120 -16.80 -5.71 -2.11
N LYS A 121 -17.70 -5.56 -1.15
CA LYS A 121 -18.45 -4.31 -0.94
C LYS A 121 -17.52 -3.12 -0.64
N HIS A 122 -16.49 -3.34 0.21
CA HIS A 122 -15.50 -2.33 0.61
C HIS A 122 -14.05 -2.81 0.39
N VAL A 123 -13.88 -3.92 -0.31
CA VAL A 123 -12.57 -4.51 -0.61
C VAL A 123 -12.39 -4.60 -2.12
N THR A 124 -11.27 -4.13 -2.63
CA THR A 124 -10.85 -4.31 -4.02
C THR A 124 -9.70 -5.31 -4.05
N ILE A 125 -9.85 -6.38 -4.82
CA ILE A 125 -8.79 -7.35 -5.07
C ILE A 125 -8.13 -6.94 -6.38
N VAL A 126 -6.80 -6.82 -6.37
CA VAL A 126 -6.01 -6.48 -7.56
C VAL A 126 -5.20 -7.73 -7.93
N ASP A 127 -5.44 -8.23 -9.15
CA ASP A 127 -4.65 -9.28 -9.76
C ASP A 127 -3.58 -8.64 -10.65
N LEU A 128 -2.33 -9.03 -10.44
CA LEU A 128 -1.17 -8.50 -11.14
C LEU A 128 -0.56 -9.60 -12.02
N PRO A 129 0.01 -9.24 -13.19
CA PRO A 129 0.74 -10.19 -14.02
C PRO A 129 1.81 -10.93 -13.21
N GLY A 130 1.98 -12.21 -13.49
CA GLY A 130 2.98 -13.05 -12.82
C GLY A 130 4.39 -12.58 -13.11
N ASN A 131 5.27 -12.69 -12.11
CA ASN A 131 6.70 -12.49 -12.32
C ASN A 131 7.24 -13.66 -13.14
N GLY A 132 8.13 -13.38 -14.07
CA GLY A 132 8.59 -14.36 -15.04
C GLY A 132 7.66 -14.50 -16.24
N ASP A 133 6.62 -13.67 -16.37
CA ASP A 133 5.93 -13.47 -17.63
C ASP A 133 6.98 -12.99 -18.65
N ARG A 134 7.00 -13.57 -19.84
CA ARG A 134 7.98 -13.22 -20.90
C ARG A 134 8.01 -11.73 -21.20
N ASN A 135 6.95 -11.01 -20.82
CA ASN A 135 6.75 -9.59 -21.04
C ASN A 135 7.29 -8.76 -19.86
N LYS A 136 8.49 -8.20 -19.99
CA LYS A 136 9.17 -7.39 -18.96
C LYS A 136 8.45 -6.08 -18.62
N GLY A 137 7.62 -5.55 -19.51
CA GLY A 137 6.79 -4.38 -19.24
C GLY A 137 5.73 -4.67 -18.16
N ARG A 138 5.23 -5.91 -18.11
CA ARG A 138 4.28 -6.37 -17.08
C ARG A 138 4.93 -6.60 -15.73
N ASP A 139 6.19 -7.03 -15.69
CA ASP A 139 6.95 -7.25 -14.45
C ASP A 139 7.04 -6.02 -13.55
N LYS A 140 6.87 -4.82 -14.08
CA LYS A 140 6.96 -3.55 -13.32
C LYS A 140 5.61 -3.02 -12.84
N MET A 141 4.50 -3.55 -13.33
CA MET A 141 3.16 -3.04 -12.99
C MET A 141 2.88 -3.15 -11.49
N TRP A 142 3.41 -4.19 -10.83
CA TRP A 142 3.24 -4.36 -9.39
C TRP A 142 3.82 -3.19 -8.57
N GLN A 143 4.92 -2.57 -9.02
CA GLN A 143 5.56 -1.46 -8.30
C GLN A 143 4.66 -0.23 -8.19
N GLN A 144 3.83 0.03 -9.20
CA GLN A 144 2.92 1.17 -9.21
C GLN A 144 1.71 0.97 -8.28
N VAL A 145 1.33 -0.28 -8.04
CA VAL A 145 0.10 -0.64 -7.34
C VAL A 145 0.35 -1.02 -5.89
N VAL A 146 1.44 -1.75 -5.62
CA VAL A 146 1.69 -2.38 -4.31
C VAL A 146 1.77 -1.38 -3.15
N GLY A 147 2.24 -0.16 -3.41
CA GLY A 147 2.32 0.91 -2.41
C GLY A 147 0.96 1.42 -1.92
N SER A 148 -0.11 1.22 -2.69
CA SER A 148 -1.48 1.60 -2.32
C SER A 148 -2.30 0.44 -1.72
N CYS A 149 -1.74 -0.76 -1.67
CA CYS A 149 -2.42 -1.94 -1.14
C CYS A 149 -2.28 -2.03 0.38
N SER A 150 -3.39 -2.19 1.10
CA SER A 150 -3.38 -2.43 2.55
C SER A 150 -2.91 -3.84 2.92
N THR A 151 -3.02 -4.79 2.01
CA THR A 151 -2.57 -6.18 2.16
C THR A 151 -1.97 -6.64 0.84
N VAL A 152 -0.84 -7.30 0.90
CA VAL A 152 -0.16 -7.87 -0.27
C VAL A 152 -0.12 -9.38 -0.13
N TRP A 153 -0.52 -10.10 -1.19
CA TRP A 153 -0.45 -11.55 -1.30
C TRP A 153 0.68 -11.93 -2.26
N ILE A 154 1.63 -12.71 -1.75
CA ILE A 154 2.69 -13.33 -2.55
C ILE A 154 2.24 -14.77 -2.79
N VAL A 155 2.00 -15.11 -4.06
CA VAL A 155 1.41 -16.39 -4.45
C VAL A 155 2.45 -17.23 -5.17
N THR A 156 2.73 -18.44 -4.66
CA THR A 156 3.68 -19.36 -5.27
C THR A 156 3.24 -20.82 -5.09
N ASP A 157 3.83 -21.74 -5.84
CA ASP A 157 3.62 -23.18 -5.68
C ASP A 157 4.25 -23.67 -4.38
N ILE A 158 3.56 -24.55 -3.63
CA ILE A 158 4.03 -25.06 -2.33
C ILE A 158 5.40 -25.74 -2.43
N ASN A 159 5.65 -26.46 -3.51
CA ASN A 159 6.87 -27.26 -3.69
C ASN A 159 8.15 -26.39 -3.77
N ARG A 160 8.02 -25.12 -4.13
CA ARG A 160 9.13 -24.18 -4.25
C ARG A 160 8.98 -22.92 -3.40
N ALA A 161 7.98 -22.86 -2.55
CA ALA A 161 7.62 -21.65 -1.81
C ALA A 161 8.79 -21.05 -1.01
N ALA A 162 9.56 -21.88 -0.30
CA ALA A 162 10.73 -21.42 0.47
C ALA A 162 11.96 -21.13 -0.41
N SER A 163 12.10 -21.81 -1.56
CA SER A 163 13.25 -21.70 -2.46
C SER A 163 13.07 -20.73 -3.63
N ASP A 164 11.89 -20.16 -3.81
CA ASP A 164 11.56 -19.22 -4.88
C ASP A 164 12.28 -17.89 -4.69
N LYS A 165 13.50 -17.80 -5.22
CA LYS A 165 14.35 -16.62 -5.09
C LYS A 165 13.69 -15.34 -5.58
N GLU A 166 12.88 -15.43 -6.63
CA GLU A 166 12.24 -14.28 -7.25
C GLU A 166 11.18 -13.67 -6.33
N ALA A 167 10.32 -14.48 -5.72
CA ALA A 167 9.33 -14.02 -4.75
C ALA A 167 9.98 -13.29 -3.56
N TRP A 168 11.10 -13.81 -3.05
CA TRP A 168 11.83 -13.21 -1.94
C TRP A 168 12.59 -11.93 -2.33
N GLU A 169 13.14 -11.86 -3.53
CA GLU A 169 13.81 -10.64 -4.03
C GLU A 169 12.80 -9.51 -4.29
N ILE A 170 11.62 -9.83 -4.81
CA ILE A 170 10.53 -8.87 -4.96
C ILE A 170 10.11 -8.33 -3.59
N LEU A 171 9.91 -9.21 -2.62
CA LEU A 171 9.57 -8.78 -1.27
C LEU A 171 10.64 -7.85 -0.67
N LYS A 172 11.93 -8.15 -0.85
CA LYS A 172 13.03 -7.28 -0.41
C LYS A 172 12.98 -5.92 -1.09
N SER A 173 12.86 -5.90 -2.41
CA SER A 173 12.86 -4.65 -3.20
C SER A 173 11.61 -3.80 -2.98
N ALA A 174 10.46 -4.45 -2.74
CA ALA A 174 9.18 -3.80 -2.51
C ALA A 174 8.96 -3.33 -1.07
N SER A 175 9.71 -3.85 -0.10
CA SER A 175 9.44 -3.65 1.33
C SER A 175 9.34 -2.18 1.76
N SER A 176 10.20 -1.31 1.22
CA SER A 176 10.16 0.13 1.49
C SER A 176 8.91 0.80 0.90
N PHE A 177 8.55 0.45 -0.34
CA PHE A 177 7.36 0.98 -1.02
C PHE A 177 6.06 0.52 -0.36
N MET A 178 6.01 -0.74 0.09
CA MET A 178 4.85 -1.28 0.80
C MET A 178 4.73 -0.72 2.22
N GLY A 179 5.85 -0.58 2.91
CA GLY A 179 5.92 -0.18 4.31
C GLY A 179 5.87 1.34 4.52
N ASN A 180 7.04 1.96 4.63
CA ASN A 180 7.17 3.38 4.98
C ASN A 180 6.61 4.32 3.90
N ALA A 181 6.86 4.02 2.63
CA ALA A 181 6.30 4.78 1.51
C ALA A 181 4.88 4.33 1.09
N GLY A 182 4.32 3.30 1.73
CA GLY A 182 3.04 2.70 1.36
C GLY A 182 2.05 2.56 2.50
N GLU A 183 0.99 1.79 2.24
CA GLU A 183 -0.12 1.54 3.18
C GLU A 183 -0.20 0.10 3.66
N CYS A 184 0.71 -0.78 3.22
CA CYS A 184 0.63 -2.20 3.49
C CYS A 184 0.77 -2.50 4.98
N ARG A 185 -0.21 -3.22 5.52
CA ARG A 185 -0.28 -3.65 6.93
C ARG A 185 0.09 -5.12 7.07
N HIS A 186 -0.35 -5.93 6.10
CA HIS A 186 -0.21 -7.37 6.13
C HIS A 186 0.42 -7.90 4.85
N ILE A 187 1.33 -8.84 5.01
CA ILE A 187 1.88 -9.64 3.92
C ILE A 187 1.42 -11.08 4.14
N HIS A 188 0.68 -11.63 3.17
CA HIS A 188 0.29 -13.02 3.20
C HIS A 188 1.06 -13.79 2.14
N PHE A 189 1.79 -14.80 2.56
CA PHE A 189 2.46 -15.73 1.66
C PHE A 189 1.52 -16.92 1.42
N ILE A 190 1.11 -17.11 0.17
CA ILE A 190 0.10 -18.08 -0.24
C ILE A 190 0.76 -19.19 -1.03
N CYS A 191 0.93 -20.34 -0.39
CA CYS A 191 1.45 -21.55 -1.03
C CYS A 191 0.28 -22.29 -1.69
N THR A 192 0.24 -22.30 -3.02
CA THR A 192 -0.82 -22.93 -3.80
C THR A 192 -0.54 -24.40 -4.06
N LYS A 193 -1.53 -25.12 -4.62
CA LYS A 193 -1.45 -26.56 -4.95
C LYS A 193 -1.10 -27.42 -3.73
N SER A 194 -1.60 -27.06 -2.56
CA SER A 194 -1.31 -27.74 -1.30
C SER A 194 -1.89 -29.16 -1.19
N ASP A 195 -2.62 -29.61 -2.20
CA ASP A 195 -3.13 -30.97 -2.39
C ASP A 195 -2.18 -31.89 -3.18
N HIS A 196 -1.02 -31.38 -3.62
CA HIS A 196 -0.08 -32.15 -4.43
C HIS A 196 0.74 -33.12 -3.56
N ILE A 197 0.75 -34.40 -3.95
CA ILE A 197 1.59 -35.46 -3.38
C ILE A 197 2.23 -36.25 -4.53
N GLU A 198 3.50 -36.57 -4.38
CA GLU A 198 4.27 -37.30 -5.40
C GLU A 198 3.93 -38.79 -5.49
N ASP A 199 3.49 -39.44 -4.38
CA ASP A 199 3.21 -40.90 -4.33
C ASP A 199 1.89 -41.19 -3.59
N SER A 200 0.77 -41.25 -4.33
CA SER A 200 -0.55 -41.51 -3.74
C SER A 200 -1.17 -42.86 -4.09
N GLU A 201 -0.53 -43.67 -4.95
CA GLU A 201 -1.21 -44.85 -5.56
C GLU A 201 -1.54 -45.98 -4.57
N ASP A 202 -0.77 -46.15 -3.48
CA ASP A 202 -0.95 -47.25 -2.52
C ASP A 202 -1.47 -46.83 -1.13
N ARG A 203 -1.95 -45.57 -0.96
CA ARG A 203 -2.35 -45.05 0.36
C ARG A 203 -3.85 -44.89 0.51
N SER A 204 -4.35 -45.10 1.72
CA SER A 204 -5.75 -44.79 2.01
C SER A 204 -6.01 -43.24 1.91
N PRO A 205 -7.23 -42.82 1.59
CA PRO A 205 -7.55 -41.36 1.52
C PRO A 205 -7.28 -40.61 2.84
N ALA A 206 -7.38 -41.28 3.99
CA ALA A 206 -7.09 -40.70 5.30
C ALA A 206 -5.58 -40.48 5.48
N ASP A 207 -4.75 -41.46 5.11
CA ASP A 207 -3.29 -41.37 5.17
C ASP A 207 -2.78 -40.27 4.22
N VAL A 208 -3.37 -40.20 3.02
CA VAL A 208 -3.07 -39.15 2.03
C VAL A 208 -3.35 -37.75 2.61
N ARG A 209 -4.50 -37.55 3.26
CA ARG A 209 -4.84 -36.30 3.92
C ARG A 209 -3.83 -35.95 5.03
N ASP A 210 -3.44 -36.88 5.87
CA ASP A 210 -2.49 -36.62 6.95
C ASP A 210 -1.09 -36.25 6.42
N VAL A 211 -0.65 -36.88 5.35
CA VAL A 211 0.60 -36.51 4.65
C VAL A 211 0.52 -35.10 4.09
N ILE A 212 -0.58 -34.73 3.41
CA ILE A 212 -0.80 -33.36 2.90
C ILE A 212 -0.69 -32.36 4.05
N LEU A 213 -1.39 -32.58 5.16
CA LEU A 213 -1.40 -31.65 6.29
C LEU A 213 -0.01 -31.50 6.93
N LYS A 214 0.77 -32.58 7.05
CA LYS A 214 2.15 -32.53 7.54
C LYS A 214 3.06 -31.76 6.59
N THR A 215 2.97 -32.01 5.29
CA THR A 215 3.73 -31.29 4.26
C THR A 215 3.39 -29.80 4.27
N ASN A 216 2.11 -29.47 4.39
CA ASN A 216 1.64 -28.09 4.48
C ASN A 216 2.18 -27.37 5.73
N ASP A 217 2.22 -28.03 6.88
CA ASP A 217 2.78 -27.45 8.11
C ASP A 217 4.30 -27.24 7.99
N GLN A 218 5.02 -28.19 7.39
CA GLN A 218 6.44 -28.07 7.13
C GLN A 218 6.75 -26.90 6.18
N ALA A 219 6.02 -26.78 5.07
CA ALA A 219 6.17 -25.67 4.13
C ALA A 219 5.95 -24.31 4.81
N LYS A 220 4.96 -24.19 5.70
CA LYS A 220 4.73 -22.97 6.49
C LYS A 220 5.91 -22.64 7.40
N LYS A 221 6.52 -23.63 8.04
CA LYS A 221 7.69 -23.44 8.89
C LYS A 221 8.89 -22.94 8.09
N GLU A 222 9.12 -23.53 6.93
CA GLU A 222 10.22 -23.16 6.04
C GLU A 222 10.06 -21.74 5.50
N VAL A 223 8.87 -21.37 5.02
CA VAL A 223 8.57 -20.01 4.55
C VAL A 223 8.76 -18.98 5.68
N ARG A 224 8.31 -19.27 6.90
CA ARG A 224 8.55 -18.36 8.05
C ARG A 224 10.03 -18.25 8.39
N LYS A 225 10.78 -19.35 8.29
CA LYS A 225 12.24 -19.34 8.49
C LYS A 225 12.93 -18.47 7.46
N GLU A 226 12.55 -18.54 6.18
CA GLU A 226 13.11 -17.65 5.15
C GLU A 226 12.75 -16.18 5.40
N PHE A 227 11.50 -15.87 5.77
CA PHE A 227 11.12 -14.52 6.16
C PHE A 227 11.96 -13.99 7.33
N SER A 228 12.26 -14.83 8.31
CA SER A 228 13.05 -14.45 9.49
C SER A 228 14.47 -13.97 9.16
N LYS A 229 15.05 -14.42 8.04
CA LYS A 229 16.36 -14.02 7.55
C LYS A 229 16.38 -12.66 6.84
N LEU A 230 15.21 -12.09 6.52
CA LEU A 230 15.09 -10.87 5.73
C LEU A 230 15.16 -9.61 6.60
N HIS A 231 16.36 -9.25 7.06
CA HIS A 231 16.56 -8.08 7.92
C HIS A 231 16.04 -6.76 7.33
N THR A 232 16.17 -6.56 6.01
CA THR A 232 15.68 -5.37 5.31
C THR A 232 14.15 -5.28 5.38
N VAL A 233 13.44 -6.38 5.15
CA VAL A 233 11.99 -6.46 5.22
C VAL A 233 11.51 -6.23 6.66
N LYS A 234 12.21 -6.77 7.66
CA LYS A 234 11.88 -6.59 9.08
C LYS A 234 12.01 -5.16 9.57
N LYS A 235 12.76 -4.30 8.89
CA LYS A 235 12.77 -2.85 9.16
C LYS A 235 11.38 -2.23 8.91
N HIS A 236 10.58 -2.80 8.02
CA HIS A 236 9.27 -2.28 7.61
C HIS A 236 8.09 -3.10 8.15
N PHE A 237 8.27 -4.42 8.35
CA PHE A 237 7.22 -5.35 8.77
C PHE A 237 7.64 -6.17 9.98
N SER A 238 6.69 -6.43 10.91
CA SER A 238 6.89 -7.34 12.04
C SER A 238 6.52 -8.77 11.66
N ASP A 239 6.93 -9.74 12.49
CA ASP A 239 6.54 -11.14 12.30
C ASP A 239 5.01 -11.33 12.39
N GLU A 240 4.31 -10.49 13.15
CA GLU A 240 2.84 -10.49 13.27
C GLU A 240 2.14 -10.05 11.98
N SER A 241 2.79 -9.17 11.20
CA SER A 241 2.28 -8.70 9.92
C SER A 241 2.42 -9.74 8.80
N PHE A 242 3.20 -10.81 9.02
CA PHE A 242 3.48 -11.84 8.04
C PHE A 242 2.72 -13.14 8.35
N LYS A 243 1.87 -13.58 7.43
CA LYS A 243 1.10 -14.83 7.58
C LYS A 243 1.34 -15.75 6.38
N VAL A 244 1.36 -17.06 6.65
CA VAL A 244 1.55 -18.08 5.62
C VAL A 244 0.31 -18.95 5.55
N PHE A 245 -0.21 -19.13 4.34
CA PHE A 245 -1.35 -19.99 4.04
C PHE A 245 -0.95 -21.04 3.02
N THR A 246 -1.49 -22.25 3.18
CA THR A 246 -1.37 -23.34 2.21
C THR A 246 -2.74 -23.63 1.64
N VAL A 247 -2.93 -23.36 0.33
CA VAL A 247 -4.26 -23.37 -0.28
C VAL A 247 -4.37 -24.36 -1.43
N SER A 248 -5.52 -25.04 -1.51
CA SER A 248 -5.90 -25.84 -2.67
C SER A 248 -7.26 -25.36 -3.21
N SER A 249 -7.24 -24.68 -4.35
CA SER A 249 -8.45 -24.30 -5.08
C SER A 249 -9.17 -25.51 -5.66
N LYS A 250 -8.42 -26.52 -6.07
CA LYS A 250 -8.97 -27.77 -6.63
C LYS A 250 -9.80 -28.53 -5.60
N GLU A 251 -9.24 -28.74 -4.40
CA GLU A 251 -9.93 -29.45 -3.32
C GLU A 251 -11.07 -28.61 -2.71
N PHE A 252 -10.92 -27.28 -2.65
CA PHE A 252 -12.00 -26.40 -2.22
C PHE A 252 -13.26 -26.54 -3.10
N LEU A 253 -13.08 -26.72 -4.41
CA LEU A 253 -14.18 -26.88 -5.37
C LEU A 253 -14.66 -28.34 -5.47
N LYS A 254 -13.74 -29.33 -5.49
CA LYS A 254 -14.02 -30.74 -5.82
C LYS A 254 -14.17 -31.65 -4.61
N LYS A 255 -13.63 -31.30 -3.44
CA LYS A 255 -13.74 -32.03 -2.16
C LYS A 255 -13.42 -33.53 -2.24
N LYS A 256 -12.29 -33.89 -2.85
CA LYS A 256 -11.90 -35.30 -3.01
C LYS A 256 -11.06 -35.83 -1.85
N LEU A 257 -10.05 -35.06 -1.44
CA LEU A 257 -9.02 -35.49 -0.48
C LEU A 257 -9.01 -34.65 0.80
N LEU A 258 -9.34 -33.33 0.70
CA LEU A 258 -9.30 -32.40 1.81
C LEU A 258 -10.71 -31.93 2.21
N HIS A 259 -10.93 -31.74 3.51
CA HIS A 259 -12.07 -30.98 3.96
C HIS A 259 -11.93 -29.51 3.56
N LYS A 260 -13.05 -28.82 3.41
CA LYS A 260 -13.08 -27.43 2.97
C LYS A 260 -12.19 -26.51 3.84
N ASP A 261 -12.18 -26.74 5.16
CA ASP A 261 -11.40 -25.95 6.11
C ASP A 261 -9.89 -26.23 6.01
N ASP A 262 -9.49 -27.46 5.65
CA ASP A 262 -8.09 -27.85 5.45
C ASP A 262 -7.47 -27.16 4.22
N THR A 263 -8.29 -26.71 3.27
CA THR A 263 -7.84 -25.96 2.11
C THR A 263 -7.43 -24.53 2.42
N GLU A 264 -7.63 -24.04 3.64
CA GLU A 264 -7.39 -22.68 4.15
C GLU A 264 -8.02 -21.53 3.34
N ILE A 265 -8.73 -21.80 2.26
CA ILE A 265 -9.49 -20.77 1.51
C ILE A 265 -10.56 -20.11 2.40
N PRO A 266 -11.31 -20.83 3.27
CA PRO A 266 -12.24 -20.19 4.20
C PRO A 266 -11.56 -19.21 5.16
N LYS A 267 -10.30 -19.46 5.54
CA LYS A 267 -9.54 -18.51 6.38
C LYS A 267 -9.24 -17.22 5.65
N LEU A 268 -8.88 -17.29 4.35
CA LEU A 268 -8.69 -16.10 3.50
C LEU A 268 -10.02 -15.36 3.26
N GLN A 269 -11.11 -16.07 3.02
CA GLN A 269 -12.44 -15.45 2.90
C GLN A 269 -12.84 -14.73 4.18
N LYS A 270 -12.60 -15.33 5.34
CA LYS A 270 -12.86 -14.69 6.65
C LYS A 270 -11.99 -13.45 6.86
N PHE A 271 -10.73 -13.49 6.42
CA PHE A 271 -9.86 -12.32 6.47
C PHE A 271 -10.41 -11.17 5.61
N LEU A 272 -10.83 -11.44 4.36
CA LEU A 272 -11.45 -10.44 3.48
C LEU A 272 -12.76 -9.90 4.08
N GLN A 273 -13.59 -10.76 4.67
CA GLN A 273 -14.80 -10.33 5.36
C GLN A 273 -14.48 -9.39 6.52
N ASN A 274 -13.46 -9.69 7.32
CA ASN A 274 -13.05 -8.82 8.41
C ASN A 274 -12.54 -7.45 7.91
N LEU A 275 -11.80 -7.42 6.80
CA LEU A 275 -11.40 -6.16 6.15
C LEU A 275 -12.63 -5.35 5.70
N ASN A 276 -13.57 -6.00 5.06
CA ASN A 276 -14.82 -5.39 4.61
C ASN A 276 -15.62 -4.80 5.78
N ASP A 277 -15.75 -5.55 6.87
CA ASP A 277 -16.48 -5.15 8.08
C ASP A 277 -15.79 -4.01 8.86
N SER A 278 -14.47 -3.92 8.80
CA SER A 278 -13.69 -2.87 9.47
C SER A 278 -13.85 -1.49 8.84
N HIS A 279 -14.28 -1.43 7.58
CA HIS A 279 -14.56 -0.21 6.83
C HIS A 279 -16.01 0.26 6.97
N SER A 280 -16.71 -0.14 8.04
CA SER A 280 -18.09 0.27 8.26
C SER A 280 -18.20 1.78 8.48
N GLU A 281 -18.52 2.53 7.44
CA GLU A 281 -18.87 3.95 7.52
C GLU A 281 -20.09 4.19 8.41
N THR A 282 -20.94 3.17 8.59
CA THR A 282 -22.14 3.21 9.40
C THR A 282 -21.85 3.68 10.84
N LEU A 283 -20.75 3.21 11.45
CA LEU A 283 -20.39 3.63 12.81
C LEU A 283 -20.07 5.14 12.87
N ASN A 284 -19.39 5.67 11.85
CA ASN A 284 -19.06 7.09 11.76
C ASN A 284 -20.33 7.95 11.57
N TYR A 285 -21.25 7.51 10.72
CA TYR A 285 -22.54 8.20 10.51
C TYR A 285 -23.40 8.21 11.77
N VAL A 286 -23.55 7.06 12.43
CA VAL A 286 -24.35 6.95 13.66
C VAL A 286 -23.72 7.76 14.79
N SER A 287 -22.39 7.75 14.92
CA SER A 287 -21.67 8.57 15.90
C SER A 287 -21.84 10.07 15.61
N GLY A 288 -21.77 10.48 14.35
CA GLY A 288 -22.00 11.86 13.92
C GLY A 288 -23.43 12.33 14.22
N ALA A 289 -24.43 11.49 13.90
CA ALA A 289 -25.84 11.77 14.19
C ALA A 289 -26.08 11.93 15.71
N LEU A 290 -25.47 11.05 16.53
CA LEU A 290 -25.54 11.17 17.99
C LEU A 290 -24.99 12.52 18.48
N GLY A 291 -23.86 12.95 17.93
CA GLY A 291 -23.25 14.25 18.26
C GLY A 291 -24.18 15.43 17.94
N ILE A 292 -24.74 15.45 16.74
CA ILE A 292 -25.65 16.51 16.28
C ILE A 292 -26.92 16.55 17.16
N LEU A 293 -27.55 15.41 17.39
CA LEU A 293 -28.75 15.34 18.23
C LEU A 293 -28.48 15.75 19.68
N SER A 294 -27.32 15.38 20.22
CA SER A 294 -26.88 15.81 21.55
C SER A 294 -26.72 17.33 21.63
N LEU A 295 -26.16 17.95 20.58
CA LEU A 295 -26.02 19.40 20.49
C LEU A 295 -27.37 20.10 20.43
N ILE A 296 -28.30 19.63 19.57
CA ILE A 296 -29.65 20.16 19.42
C ILE A 296 -30.39 20.08 20.77
N GLN A 297 -30.42 18.92 21.40
CA GLN A 297 -31.10 18.71 22.69
C GLN A 297 -30.44 19.53 23.81
N GLY A 298 -29.11 19.69 23.80
CA GLY A 298 -28.40 20.53 24.77
C GLY A 298 -28.71 22.02 24.63
N ALA A 299 -28.87 22.48 23.38
CA ALA A 299 -29.20 23.87 23.09
C ALA A 299 -30.68 24.23 23.47
N SER A 300 -31.59 23.25 23.50
CA SER A 300 -32.98 23.49 23.92
C SER A 300 -33.13 23.80 25.41
N ARG A 301 -32.14 23.44 26.26
CA ARG A 301 -32.13 23.70 27.69
C ARG A 301 -31.60 25.11 27.99
N ARG A 302 -32.48 25.99 28.50
CA ARG A 302 -32.16 27.41 28.76
C ARG A 302 -31.45 27.66 30.10
N GLU A 303 -31.39 26.66 30.98
CA GLU A 303 -30.79 26.78 32.31
C GLU A 303 -29.24 26.71 32.27
N GLY A 304 -28.59 27.44 33.17
CA GLY A 304 -27.13 27.30 33.42
C GLY A 304 -26.21 28.18 32.59
N ALA A 305 -26.57 29.41 32.23
CA ALA A 305 -25.69 30.32 31.49
C ALA A 305 -24.32 30.55 32.16
N ASP A 306 -24.29 30.70 33.47
CA ASP A 306 -23.05 30.90 34.25
C ASP A 306 -22.19 29.64 34.27
N ILE A 307 -22.84 28.47 34.38
CA ILE A 307 -22.17 27.15 34.33
C ILE A 307 -21.52 26.94 32.95
N LYS A 308 -22.24 27.27 31.86
CA LYS A 308 -21.74 27.14 30.48
C LYS A 308 -20.50 28.00 30.27
N THR A 309 -20.49 29.24 30.78
CA THR A 309 -19.34 30.16 30.67
C THR A 309 -18.14 29.66 31.46
N ALA A 310 -18.36 29.19 32.71
CA ALA A 310 -17.29 28.62 33.53
C ALA A 310 -16.69 27.36 32.87
N VAL A 311 -17.54 26.45 32.39
CA VAL A 311 -17.13 25.22 31.69
C VAL A 311 -16.35 25.54 30.41
N CYS A 312 -16.78 26.56 29.65
CA CYS A 312 -16.06 27.00 28.45
C CYS A 312 -14.62 27.41 28.78
N THR A 313 -14.43 28.19 29.84
CA THR A 313 -13.10 28.63 30.28
C THR A 313 -12.23 27.45 30.71
N VAL A 314 -12.77 26.53 31.49
CA VAL A 314 -12.07 25.32 31.93
C VAL A 314 -11.65 24.45 30.74
N LEU A 315 -12.53 24.23 29.78
CA LEU A 315 -12.25 23.41 28.59
C LEU A 315 -11.21 24.05 27.69
N LYS A 316 -11.26 25.39 27.48
CA LYS A 316 -10.26 26.14 26.70
C LYS A 316 -8.86 26.06 27.35
N GLN A 317 -8.80 26.19 28.68
CA GLN A 317 -7.52 26.04 29.38
C GLN A 317 -6.99 24.61 29.23
N LYS A 318 -7.83 23.62 29.47
CA LYS A 318 -7.44 22.23 29.35
C LYS A 318 -7.02 21.86 27.92
N MET A 319 -7.67 22.38 26.89
CA MET A 319 -7.27 22.22 25.50
C MET A 319 -5.83 22.73 25.28
N LYS A 320 -5.49 23.91 25.79
CA LYS A 320 -4.13 24.47 25.69
C LYS A 320 -3.09 23.58 26.38
N ASP A 321 -3.41 23.07 27.56
CA ASP A 321 -2.52 22.19 28.33
C ASP A 321 -2.28 20.86 27.58
N GLU A 322 -3.33 20.27 27.01
CA GLU A 322 -3.24 19.03 26.24
C GLU A 322 -2.52 19.23 24.89
N LEU A 323 -2.69 20.37 24.24
CA LEU A 323 -1.91 20.72 23.04
C LEU A 323 -0.41 20.87 23.34
N GLY A 324 -0.06 21.40 24.51
CA GLY A 324 1.32 21.44 24.99
C GLY A 324 1.93 20.05 25.12
N LYS A 325 1.20 19.11 25.73
CA LYS A 325 1.61 17.70 25.88
C LYS A 325 1.76 16.95 24.55
N ILE A 326 1.10 17.39 23.49
CA ILE A 326 1.27 16.82 22.14
C ILE A 326 2.48 17.44 21.45
N ARG A 327 2.68 18.75 21.59
CA ARG A 327 3.74 19.50 20.92
C ARG A 327 5.13 19.01 21.30
N GLU A 328 5.37 18.80 22.59
CA GLU A 328 6.69 18.40 23.10
C GLU A 328 7.20 17.07 22.52
N PRO A 329 6.46 15.93 22.58
CA PRO A 329 6.90 14.67 21.96
C PRO A 329 7.00 14.72 20.44
N MET A 330 6.20 15.59 19.78
CA MET A 330 6.34 15.81 18.33
C MET A 330 7.66 16.50 18.02
N GLU A 331 8.05 17.53 18.79
CA GLU A 331 9.32 18.23 18.60
C GLU A 331 10.51 17.31 18.89
N GLU A 332 10.46 16.47 19.92
CA GLU A 332 11.47 15.44 20.19
C GLU A 332 11.59 14.47 19.00
N THR A 333 10.46 14.08 18.42
CA THR A 333 10.42 13.25 17.21
C THR A 333 11.10 13.94 16.04
N TYR A 334 10.82 15.22 15.82
CA TYR A 334 11.47 16.01 14.77
C TYR A 334 12.99 16.07 14.93
N GLN A 335 13.47 16.37 16.14
CA GLN A 335 14.91 16.42 16.44
C GLN A 335 15.58 15.06 16.24
N ALA A 336 14.89 13.97 16.59
CA ALA A 336 15.38 12.62 16.35
C ALA A 336 15.53 12.29 14.85
N PHE A 337 14.60 12.76 13.99
CA PHE A 337 14.73 12.64 12.54
C PHE A 337 15.85 13.51 12.00
N GLU A 338 15.98 14.76 12.46
CA GLU A 338 17.04 15.67 12.05
C GLU A 338 18.44 15.09 12.32
N LYS A 339 18.65 14.53 13.50
CA LYS A 339 19.89 13.85 13.86
C LYS A 339 20.18 12.67 12.95
N SER A 340 19.21 11.77 12.75
CA SER A 340 19.41 10.57 11.93
C SER A 340 19.64 10.91 10.46
N LEU A 341 18.92 11.88 9.92
CA LEU A 341 19.14 12.34 8.54
C LEU A 341 20.50 13.04 8.39
N SER A 342 21.00 13.75 9.40
CA SER A 342 22.34 14.32 9.38
C SER A 342 23.41 13.23 9.27
N GLU A 343 23.28 12.15 10.05
CA GLU A 343 24.15 10.97 9.96
C GLU A 343 24.02 10.30 8.58
N GLY A 344 22.78 10.21 8.03
CA GLY A 344 22.52 9.71 6.69
C GLY A 344 23.17 10.52 5.59
N VAL A 345 23.16 11.86 5.70
CA VAL A 345 23.85 12.77 4.76
C VAL A 345 25.35 12.49 4.74
N GLU A 346 26.00 12.42 5.91
CA GLU A 346 27.44 12.17 5.97
C GLU A 346 27.82 10.78 5.41
N LYS A 347 27.00 9.75 5.69
CA LYS A 347 27.16 8.43 5.09
C LYS A 347 26.97 8.47 3.56
N SER A 348 25.99 9.20 3.07
CA SER A 348 25.77 9.36 1.63
C SER A 348 26.95 10.06 0.96
N LYS A 349 27.50 11.10 1.58
CA LYS A 349 28.68 11.82 1.10
C LYS A 349 29.95 10.97 1.05
N SER A 350 30.11 10.03 1.97
CA SER A 350 31.27 9.14 2.01
C SER A 350 31.14 7.91 1.11
N SER A 351 29.91 7.43 0.85
CA SER A 351 29.67 6.18 0.13
C SER A 351 29.19 6.33 -1.31
N TRP A 352 28.88 7.54 -1.76
CA TRP A 352 28.27 7.82 -3.08
C TRP A 352 29.03 7.15 -4.26
N GLU A 353 30.37 7.18 -4.22
CA GLU A 353 31.18 6.64 -5.29
C GLU A 353 31.04 5.12 -5.40
N LYS A 354 31.05 4.42 -4.26
CA LYS A 354 30.84 2.97 -4.20
C LYS A 354 29.43 2.61 -4.69
N VAL A 355 28.43 3.37 -4.26
CA VAL A 355 27.01 3.19 -4.68
C VAL A 355 26.89 3.41 -6.18
N LEU A 356 27.45 4.50 -6.68
CA LEU A 356 27.38 4.85 -8.09
C LEU A 356 28.08 3.80 -8.95
N LYS A 357 29.33 3.39 -8.60
CA LYS A 357 30.07 2.34 -9.30
C LYS A 357 29.28 1.02 -9.38
N SER A 358 28.56 0.64 -8.35
CA SER A 358 27.75 -0.59 -8.36
C SER A 358 26.62 -0.56 -9.39
N VAL A 359 26.21 0.62 -9.85
CA VAL A 359 25.13 0.79 -10.83
C VAL A 359 25.68 1.01 -12.24
N ILE A 360 26.74 1.81 -12.39
CA ILE A 360 27.20 2.25 -13.71
C ILE A 360 28.40 1.44 -14.23
N HIS A 361 28.98 0.54 -13.42
CA HIS A 361 30.14 -0.30 -13.79
C HIS A 361 29.90 -1.81 -13.60
N PRO A 362 28.78 -2.40 -13.93
CA PRO A 362 28.70 -3.85 -14.01
C PRO A 362 29.59 -4.37 -15.15
N SER A 363 30.07 -5.60 -14.97
CA SER A 363 31.00 -6.26 -15.90
C SER A 363 30.31 -6.94 -17.09
N ASP A 364 28.98 -6.80 -17.18
CA ASP A 364 28.15 -7.57 -18.12
C ASP A 364 28.29 -7.07 -19.57
N ILE A 365 28.35 -8.02 -20.51
CA ILE A 365 28.34 -7.76 -21.95
C ILE A 365 26.99 -7.04 -22.29
N GLY A 366 27.06 -5.95 -23.08
CA GLY A 366 25.88 -5.20 -23.46
C GLY A 366 25.43 -4.10 -22.48
N PHE A 367 26.18 -3.86 -21.39
CA PHE A 367 25.81 -2.87 -20.36
C PHE A 367 25.61 -1.44 -20.89
N HIS A 368 26.19 -1.09 -22.05
CA HIS A 368 25.96 0.22 -22.68
C HIS A 368 24.48 0.50 -22.96
N ARG A 369 23.71 -0.52 -23.36
CA ARG A 369 22.26 -0.43 -23.59
C ARG A 369 21.51 -0.18 -22.28
N THR A 370 21.89 -0.92 -21.23
CA THR A 370 21.31 -0.76 -19.89
C THR A 370 21.56 0.63 -19.33
N LEU A 371 22.78 1.18 -19.45
CA LEU A 371 23.05 2.53 -18.96
C LEU A 371 22.31 3.59 -19.78
N LYS A 372 22.28 3.44 -21.12
CA LYS A 372 21.47 4.30 -22.00
C LYS A 372 20.00 4.32 -21.56
N ALA A 373 19.42 3.15 -21.28
CA ALA A 373 18.03 3.05 -20.82
C ALA A 373 17.82 3.68 -19.43
N ILE A 374 18.76 3.47 -18.47
CA ILE A 374 18.73 4.13 -17.15
C ILE A 374 18.67 5.65 -17.33
N VAL A 375 19.52 6.20 -18.18
CA VAL A 375 19.60 7.64 -18.45
C VAL A 375 18.32 8.12 -19.14
N GLN A 376 17.81 7.41 -20.14
CA GLN A 376 16.59 7.77 -20.88
C GLN A 376 15.35 7.81 -19.97
N HIS A 377 15.30 6.92 -18.98
CA HIS A 377 14.18 6.83 -18.02
C HIS A 377 14.50 7.52 -16.67
N ASN A 378 15.29 8.58 -16.67
CA ASN A 378 15.57 9.41 -15.51
C ASN A 378 16.06 8.62 -14.28
N GLY A 379 16.96 7.69 -14.51
CA GLY A 379 17.59 6.88 -13.47
C GLY A 379 16.88 5.57 -13.13
N ILE A 380 15.79 5.23 -13.80
CA ILE A 380 14.99 4.04 -13.50
C ILE A 380 14.92 3.12 -14.71
N TYR A 381 15.53 1.94 -14.62
CA TYR A 381 15.41 0.93 -15.66
C TYR A 381 15.47 -0.49 -15.09
N LYS A 382 14.52 -1.34 -15.49
CA LYS A 382 14.35 -2.72 -14.97
C LYS A 382 14.34 -2.72 -13.43
N LYS A 383 15.15 -3.56 -12.80
CA LYS A 383 15.26 -3.64 -11.33
C LYS A 383 16.17 -2.54 -10.73
N THR A 384 16.72 -1.67 -11.55
CA THR A 384 17.67 -0.64 -11.12
C THR A 384 17.00 0.73 -11.03
N ASN A 385 17.05 1.32 -9.85
CA ASN A 385 16.69 2.73 -9.63
C ASN A 385 17.89 3.43 -9.01
N LEU A 386 18.61 4.22 -9.82
CA LEU A 386 19.80 4.94 -9.38
C LEU A 386 19.47 5.97 -8.30
N ASN A 387 18.33 6.66 -8.43
CA ASN A 387 17.90 7.67 -7.47
C ASN A 387 17.64 7.06 -6.08
N MET A 388 16.99 5.90 -6.02
CA MET A 388 16.83 5.15 -4.78
C MET A 388 18.14 4.67 -4.19
N LYS A 389 19.06 4.19 -5.02
CA LYS A 389 20.37 3.73 -4.52
C LYS A 389 21.17 4.89 -3.96
N LEU A 390 21.13 6.07 -4.57
CA LEU A 390 21.77 7.27 -4.05
C LEU A 390 21.13 7.77 -2.75
N SER A 391 19.79 7.63 -2.60
CA SER A 391 19.08 8.01 -1.37
C SER A 391 19.12 6.95 -0.27
N ALA A 392 19.68 5.75 -0.52
CA ALA A 392 19.62 4.60 0.39
C ALA A 392 20.15 4.90 1.81
N CYS A 393 21.29 5.57 1.94
CA CYS A 393 21.83 5.91 3.26
C CYS A 393 20.93 6.88 4.04
N LEU A 394 20.19 7.78 3.35
CA LEU A 394 19.20 8.66 3.98
C LEU A 394 17.99 7.88 4.47
N THR A 395 17.40 7.06 3.62
CA THR A 395 16.22 6.25 3.98
C THR A 395 16.54 5.24 5.08
N GLU A 396 17.65 4.52 4.96
CA GLU A 396 18.11 3.56 5.96
C GLU A 396 18.36 4.18 7.35
N SER A 397 18.80 5.45 7.39
CA SER A 397 19.05 6.15 8.66
C SER A 397 17.78 6.42 9.45
N ILE A 398 16.62 6.44 8.78
CA ILE A 398 15.32 6.78 9.39
C ILE A 398 14.31 5.63 9.41
N ASP A 399 14.51 4.55 8.65
CA ASP A 399 13.49 3.50 8.42
C ASP A 399 12.81 3.01 9.69
N GLU A 400 13.58 2.63 10.70
CA GLU A 400 13.02 2.12 11.95
C GLU A 400 12.26 3.19 12.74
N LYS A 401 12.79 4.42 12.77
CA LYS A 401 12.13 5.56 13.42
C LYS A 401 10.85 5.92 12.67
N PHE A 402 10.91 5.93 11.35
CA PHE A 402 9.77 6.25 10.51
C PHE A 402 8.64 5.23 10.69
N LYS A 403 8.96 3.94 10.71
CA LYS A 403 8.01 2.87 11.00
C LYS A 403 7.34 3.05 12.38
N LYS A 404 8.13 3.40 13.41
CA LYS A 404 7.59 3.62 14.77
C LYS A 404 6.70 4.86 14.83
N THR A 405 7.12 5.95 14.20
CA THR A 405 6.38 7.23 14.20
C THR A 405 5.12 7.17 13.33
N PHE A 406 5.21 6.51 12.17
CA PHE A 406 4.13 6.43 11.19
C PHE A 406 3.77 4.98 10.85
N PRO A 407 3.29 4.18 11.80
CA PRO A 407 2.92 2.80 11.55
C PRO A 407 1.75 2.72 10.57
N ASN A 408 1.73 1.70 9.72
CA ASN A 408 0.60 1.41 8.84
C ASN A 408 -0.62 0.92 9.63
N GLU A 409 -0.38 0.22 10.71
CA GLU A 409 -1.36 -0.22 11.68
C GLU A 409 -1.00 0.34 13.06
N GLY A 410 -1.97 0.90 13.77
CA GLY A 410 -1.74 1.50 15.07
C GLY A 410 -1.88 3.03 15.08
N LYS A 411 -1.27 3.64 16.08
CA LYS A 411 -1.44 5.06 16.41
C LYS A 411 -0.17 5.85 16.04
N PRO A 412 -0.27 6.79 15.08
CA PRO A 412 0.87 7.64 14.70
C PRO A 412 1.44 8.42 15.87
N PHE A 413 2.70 8.85 15.75
CA PHE A 413 3.46 9.57 16.78
C PHE A 413 3.42 8.86 18.14
N ASN A 414 3.59 7.52 18.14
CA ASN A 414 3.54 6.69 19.35
C ASN A 414 2.24 6.84 20.16
N GLY A 415 1.15 7.23 19.51
CA GLY A 415 -0.15 7.43 20.16
C GLY A 415 -0.36 8.78 20.84
N VAL A 416 0.59 9.71 20.74
CA VAL A 416 0.50 11.05 21.37
C VAL A 416 -0.78 11.79 20.96
N LEU A 417 -1.15 11.77 19.67
CA LEU A 417 -2.40 12.37 19.22
C LEU A 417 -3.64 11.73 19.86
N ASN A 418 -3.60 10.42 20.08
CA ASN A 418 -4.72 9.68 20.69
C ASN A 418 -4.83 9.90 22.20
N SER A 419 -3.77 10.36 22.87
CA SER A 419 -3.79 10.72 24.30
C SER A 419 -4.47 12.06 24.56
N PHE A 420 -4.61 12.92 23.53
CA PHE A 420 -5.38 14.16 23.66
C PHE A 420 -6.75 13.92 24.27
N SER A 421 -7.12 14.65 25.30
CA SER A 421 -8.44 14.56 25.90
C SER A 421 -8.81 15.83 26.66
N LEU A 422 -9.97 16.39 26.32
CA LEU A 422 -10.56 17.47 27.09
C LEU A 422 -11.04 17.02 28.48
N GLY A 423 -11.01 15.71 28.76
CA GLY A 423 -11.46 15.12 30.03
C GLY A 423 -12.95 15.19 30.26
N THR A 424 -13.71 15.43 29.22
CA THR A 424 -15.18 15.55 29.24
C THR A 424 -15.88 14.31 29.81
N LYS A 425 -15.32 13.11 29.60
CA LYS A 425 -15.83 11.85 30.20
C LYS A 425 -15.85 11.92 31.74
N LYS A 426 -14.75 12.38 32.36
CA LYS A 426 -14.65 12.54 33.82
C LYS A 426 -15.53 13.69 34.34
N MET A 427 -15.77 14.72 33.51
CA MET A 427 -16.65 15.82 33.88
C MET A 427 -18.12 15.36 33.96
N ILE A 428 -18.57 14.55 33.00
CA ILE A 428 -19.95 14.02 32.98
C ILE A 428 -20.28 13.20 34.22
N GLU A 429 -19.30 12.55 34.85
CA GLU A 429 -19.50 11.75 36.07
C GLU A 429 -19.76 12.61 37.31
N LYS A 430 -19.46 13.90 37.26
CA LYS A 430 -19.64 14.82 38.37
C LYS A 430 -21.01 15.51 38.34
N ALA A 431 -21.66 15.59 39.47
CA ALA A 431 -23.02 16.17 39.60
C ALA A 431 -23.09 17.64 39.17
N GLU A 432 -21.98 18.41 39.36
CA GLU A 432 -21.86 19.83 39.02
C GLU A 432 -21.99 20.13 37.51
N TYR A 433 -21.76 19.15 36.62
CA TYR A 433 -21.85 19.30 35.15
C TYR A 433 -23.10 18.67 34.54
N LYS A 434 -24.10 18.30 35.34
CA LYS A 434 -25.31 17.60 34.89
C LYS A 434 -26.11 18.42 33.88
N ASP A 435 -26.13 19.73 34.05
CA ASP A 435 -26.88 20.65 33.17
C ASP A 435 -26.21 20.81 31.78
N VAL A 436 -24.94 20.51 31.65
CA VAL A 436 -24.16 20.55 30.39
C VAL A 436 -23.72 19.17 29.89
N GLU A 437 -24.33 18.10 30.43
CA GLU A 437 -23.96 16.72 30.07
C GLU A 437 -24.06 16.43 28.58
N LEU A 438 -25.10 16.95 27.91
CA LEU A 438 -25.32 16.73 26.47
C LEU A 438 -24.25 17.44 25.62
N GLN A 439 -23.87 18.65 26.00
CA GLN A 439 -22.81 19.43 25.38
C GLN A 439 -21.46 18.73 25.53
N LEU A 440 -21.18 18.19 26.71
CA LEU A 440 -19.96 17.41 26.96
C LEU A 440 -19.94 16.10 26.13
N LYS A 441 -21.09 15.43 25.95
CA LYS A 441 -21.23 14.25 25.07
C LYS A 441 -20.97 14.59 23.61
N PHE A 442 -21.45 15.73 23.14
CA PHE A 442 -21.13 16.24 21.81
C PHE A 442 -19.61 16.43 21.64
N LEU A 443 -18.95 17.06 22.60
CA LEU A 443 -17.49 17.28 22.56
C LEU A 443 -16.69 15.98 22.55
N ILE A 444 -17.13 14.91 23.25
CA ILE A 444 -16.52 13.58 23.14
C ILE A 444 -16.58 13.08 21.70
N THR A 445 -17.72 13.25 21.05
CA THR A 445 -17.90 12.79 19.67
C THR A 445 -17.02 13.57 18.68
N GLU A 446 -16.94 14.88 18.84
CA GLU A 446 -16.09 15.73 17.99
C GLU A 446 -14.58 15.45 18.22
N GLU A 447 -14.17 15.18 19.45
CA GLU A 447 -12.80 14.76 19.77
C GLU A 447 -12.42 13.44 19.08
N GLU A 448 -13.28 12.42 19.12
CA GLU A 448 -13.05 11.13 18.47
C GLU A 448 -13.04 11.26 16.93
N LYS A 449 -13.94 12.06 16.37
CA LYS A 449 -14.02 12.36 14.94
C LYS A 449 -12.78 13.09 14.45
N MET A 450 -12.31 14.06 15.23
CA MET A 450 -11.10 14.82 14.91
C MET A 450 -9.85 13.95 14.93
N LYS A 451 -9.68 13.10 15.95
CA LYS A 451 -8.58 12.12 16.00
C LYS A 451 -8.59 11.19 14.78
N THR A 452 -9.77 10.73 14.37
CA THR A 452 -9.93 9.86 13.20
C THR A 452 -9.53 10.58 11.91
N LYS A 453 -9.96 11.83 11.73
CA LYS A 453 -9.60 12.70 10.60
C LYS A 453 -8.09 12.92 10.52
N LEU A 454 -7.47 13.31 11.64
CA LEU A 454 -6.04 13.57 11.69
C LEU A 454 -5.20 12.32 11.45
N ASN A 455 -5.60 11.17 11.99
CA ASN A 455 -4.93 9.90 11.71
C ASN A 455 -4.99 9.52 10.22
N LYS A 456 -6.07 9.85 9.51
CA LYS A 456 -6.15 9.67 8.06
C LYS A 456 -5.18 10.58 7.34
N ILE A 457 -5.16 11.87 7.66
CA ILE A 457 -4.26 12.87 7.06
C ILE A 457 -2.79 12.50 7.27
N ILE A 458 -2.44 12.03 8.46
CA ILE A 458 -1.07 11.58 8.77
C ILE A 458 -0.68 10.42 7.85
N ARG A 459 -1.55 9.43 7.67
CA ARG A 459 -1.30 8.29 6.77
C ARG A 459 -1.14 8.71 5.30
N ASP A 460 -1.93 9.66 4.85
CA ASP A 460 -1.85 10.18 3.49
C ASP A 460 -0.53 10.95 3.27
N ARG A 461 -0.17 11.83 4.21
CA ARG A 461 1.04 12.66 4.11
C ARG A 461 2.34 11.91 4.35
N LYS A 462 2.34 10.84 5.15
CA LYS A 462 3.56 10.09 5.43
C LYS A 462 4.25 9.58 4.16
N LYS A 463 3.48 9.18 3.15
CA LYS A 463 4.01 8.69 1.87
C LYS A 463 4.85 9.77 1.18
N THR A 464 4.28 10.96 1.05
CA THR A 464 4.95 12.12 0.44
C THR A 464 6.19 12.51 1.23
N ILE A 465 6.11 12.50 2.57
CA ILE A 465 7.26 12.80 3.44
C ILE A 465 8.40 11.80 3.21
N TYR A 466 8.10 10.51 3.18
CA TYR A 466 9.13 9.48 3.00
C TYR A 466 9.71 9.50 1.58
N SER A 467 8.87 9.57 0.55
CA SER A 467 9.29 9.57 -0.85
C SER A 467 10.08 10.82 -1.24
N SER A 468 9.90 11.94 -0.53
CA SER A 468 10.57 13.20 -0.81
C SER A 468 12.10 13.11 -0.81
N LEU A 469 12.68 12.18 -0.04
CA LEU A 469 14.12 11.93 -0.06
C LEU A 469 14.60 11.48 -1.45
N THR A 470 13.94 10.48 -2.01
CA THR A 470 14.29 9.95 -3.34
C THR A 470 13.89 10.90 -4.47
N GLU A 471 12.74 11.54 -4.37
CA GLU A 471 12.24 12.51 -5.36
C GLU A 471 13.15 13.74 -5.46
N THR A 472 13.68 14.22 -4.33
CA THR A 472 14.64 15.34 -4.32
C THR A 472 15.95 14.95 -4.98
N ILE A 473 16.46 13.74 -4.75
CA ILE A 473 17.62 13.20 -5.44
C ILE A 473 17.36 13.09 -6.95
N GLN A 474 16.22 12.53 -7.35
CA GLN A 474 15.82 12.42 -8.74
C GLN A 474 15.77 13.79 -9.43
N THR A 475 15.21 14.80 -8.77
CA THR A 475 15.14 16.17 -9.28
C THR A 475 16.54 16.76 -9.45
N ALA A 476 17.44 16.52 -8.49
CA ALA A 476 18.82 16.99 -8.57
C ALA A 476 19.62 16.30 -9.71
N MET A 477 19.28 15.06 -10.02
CA MET A 477 19.90 14.28 -11.10
C MET A 477 19.32 14.56 -12.49
N GLN A 478 18.23 15.34 -12.61
CA GLN A 478 17.51 15.54 -13.87
C GLN A 478 18.39 16.18 -14.96
N GLU A 479 19.15 17.19 -14.61
CA GLU A 479 20.10 17.85 -15.53
C GLU A 479 21.13 16.88 -16.04
N CYS A 480 21.71 16.10 -15.14
CA CYS A 480 22.67 15.02 -15.49
C CYS A 480 22.09 14.03 -16.50
N TYR A 481 20.85 13.59 -16.28
CA TYR A 481 20.20 12.67 -17.22
C TYR A 481 19.95 13.34 -18.57
N ASN A 482 19.56 14.59 -18.59
CA ASN A 482 19.35 15.34 -19.83
C ASN A 482 20.65 15.48 -20.63
N ASP A 483 21.76 15.80 -19.97
CA ASP A 483 23.08 15.91 -20.61
C ASP A 483 23.54 14.53 -21.13
N ALA A 484 23.41 13.49 -20.32
CA ALA A 484 23.81 12.14 -20.70
C ALA A 484 22.97 11.57 -21.85
N LYS A 485 21.68 11.97 -22.00
CA LYS A 485 20.81 11.61 -23.13
C LYS A 485 21.35 12.12 -24.49
N GLN A 486 22.12 13.19 -24.51
CA GLN A 486 22.63 13.79 -25.74
C GLN A 486 23.90 13.12 -26.24
N ILE A 487 24.57 12.30 -25.43
CA ILE A 487 25.83 11.68 -25.76
C ILE A 487 25.64 10.61 -26.84
N ARG A 488 26.41 10.69 -27.94
CA ARG A 488 26.36 9.79 -29.09
C ARG A 488 27.79 9.45 -29.55
N GLY A 489 27.94 8.42 -30.39
CA GLY A 489 29.16 8.09 -31.09
C GLY A 489 30.14 7.25 -30.28
N THR A 490 31.40 7.15 -30.78
CA THR A 490 32.48 6.35 -30.19
C THR A 490 32.78 6.79 -28.77
N GLY A 491 32.87 5.84 -27.81
CA GLY A 491 33.12 6.15 -26.39
C GLY A 491 31.89 6.59 -25.62
N MET A 492 30.66 6.47 -26.19
CA MET A 492 29.39 6.89 -25.56
C MET A 492 29.25 6.37 -24.12
N LEU A 493 29.54 5.09 -23.86
CA LEU A 493 29.44 4.50 -22.51
C LEU A 493 30.37 5.19 -21.51
N GLN A 494 31.63 5.42 -21.88
CA GLN A 494 32.59 6.08 -21.00
C GLN A 494 32.21 7.53 -20.73
N ASN A 495 31.74 8.24 -21.75
CA ASN A 495 31.32 9.62 -21.64
C ASN A 495 30.05 9.76 -20.77
N MET A 496 29.05 8.87 -20.91
CA MET A 496 27.89 8.84 -20.03
C MET A 496 28.29 8.57 -18.57
N ARG A 497 29.20 7.60 -18.34
CA ARG A 497 29.71 7.32 -16.99
C ARG A 497 30.44 8.53 -16.39
N ALA A 498 31.31 9.17 -17.17
CA ALA A 498 32.04 10.36 -16.74
C ALA A 498 31.08 11.53 -16.40
N THR A 499 30.06 11.75 -17.21
CA THR A 499 29.05 12.79 -16.96
C THR A 499 28.32 12.54 -15.66
N ILE A 500 27.85 11.31 -15.41
CA ILE A 500 27.14 10.95 -14.18
C ILE A 500 28.06 11.10 -12.96
N VAL A 501 29.29 10.60 -13.03
CA VAL A 501 30.26 10.69 -11.92
C VAL A 501 30.59 12.16 -11.62
N LYS A 502 30.84 12.97 -12.63
CA LYS A 502 31.16 14.40 -12.50
C LYS A 502 30.01 15.15 -11.84
N HIS A 503 28.78 14.92 -12.29
CA HIS A 503 27.60 15.57 -11.74
C HIS A 503 27.39 15.23 -10.28
N VAL A 504 27.41 13.92 -9.92
CA VAL A 504 27.21 13.48 -8.52
C VAL A 504 28.36 14.00 -7.64
N HIS A 505 29.60 13.95 -8.10
CA HIS A 505 30.74 14.50 -7.37
C HIS A 505 30.56 15.99 -7.06
N GLY A 506 30.15 16.79 -8.06
CA GLY A 506 29.97 18.23 -7.89
C GLY A 506 28.74 18.62 -7.08
N SER A 507 27.67 17.81 -7.11
CA SER A 507 26.38 18.13 -6.48
C SER A 507 26.14 17.43 -5.14
N LYS A 508 26.92 16.42 -4.75
CA LYS A 508 26.68 15.55 -3.59
C LYS A 508 26.38 16.28 -2.29
N ASP A 509 27.15 17.35 -2.00
CA ASP A 509 27.01 18.10 -0.75
C ASP A 509 25.67 18.85 -0.68
N VAL A 510 25.27 19.44 -1.78
CA VAL A 510 23.99 20.17 -1.89
C VAL A 510 22.82 19.19 -2.03
N MET A 511 22.94 18.19 -2.86
CA MET A 511 21.89 17.24 -3.19
C MET A 511 21.40 16.47 -1.96
N PHE A 512 22.28 15.85 -1.19
CA PHE A 512 21.89 15.09 0.00
C PHE A 512 21.38 16.00 1.13
N GLN A 513 22.01 17.17 1.31
CA GLN A 513 21.55 18.15 2.28
C GLN A 513 20.16 18.69 1.92
N LYS A 514 19.89 18.97 0.65
CA LYS A 514 18.58 19.41 0.16
C LYS A 514 17.51 18.36 0.42
N ALA A 515 17.80 17.08 0.17
CA ALA A 515 16.86 15.98 0.44
C ALA A 515 16.49 15.92 1.94
N LYS A 516 17.48 16.02 2.84
CA LYS A 516 17.23 16.13 4.29
C LYS A 516 16.30 17.31 4.61
N VAL A 517 16.61 18.52 4.11
CA VAL A 517 15.85 19.73 4.41
C VAL A 517 14.41 19.63 3.91
N VAL A 518 14.19 19.12 2.68
CA VAL A 518 12.84 18.97 2.10
C VAL A 518 12.00 18.02 2.96
N MET A 519 12.53 16.88 3.37
CA MET A 519 11.79 15.95 4.23
C MET A 519 11.47 16.56 5.59
N LEU A 520 12.42 17.23 6.23
CA LEU A 520 12.22 17.85 7.53
C LEU A 520 11.18 18.98 7.47
N ASN A 521 11.17 19.78 6.40
CA ASN A 521 10.16 20.82 6.20
C ASN A 521 8.76 20.20 6.06
N GLN A 522 8.60 19.14 5.25
CA GLN A 522 7.32 18.44 5.13
C GLN A 522 6.86 17.82 6.46
N LEU A 523 7.78 17.30 7.27
CA LEU A 523 7.46 16.80 8.61
C LEU A 523 6.99 17.93 9.52
N ARG A 524 7.67 19.06 9.53
CA ARG A 524 7.31 20.26 10.31
C ARG A 524 5.96 20.82 9.89
N ASP A 525 5.68 20.86 8.59
CA ASP A 525 4.39 21.28 8.05
C ASP A 525 3.25 20.36 8.49
N LEU A 526 3.48 19.05 8.50
CA LEU A 526 2.50 18.09 9.02
C LEU A 526 2.22 18.33 10.51
N MET A 527 3.26 18.48 11.33
CA MET A 527 3.11 18.71 12.78
C MET A 527 2.36 20.02 13.06
N SER A 528 2.73 21.10 12.35
CA SER A 528 2.06 22.39 12.47
C SER A 528 0.60 22.31 12.05
N TYR A 529 0.30 21.59 10.97
CA TYR A 529 -1.06 21.35 10.52
C TYR A 529 -1.89 20.61 11.57
N ILE A 530 -1.36 19.53 12.15
CA ILE A 530 -2.05 18.74 13.17
C ILE A 530 -2.42 19.61 14.38
N LEU A 531 -1.46 20.36 14.91
CA LEU A 531 -1.68 21.21 16.08
C LEU A 531 -2.71 22.32 15.80
N LYS A 532 -2.58 23.00 14.67
CA LYS A 532 -3.49 24.09 14.28
C LYS A 532 -4.92 23.59 14.00
N ASP A 533 -5.05 22.49 13.27
CA ASP A 533 -6.38 21.94 12.91
C ASP A 533 -7.08 21.38 14.16
N LEU A 534 -6.33 20.72 15.07
CA LEU A 534 -6.84 20.25 16.36
C LEU A 534 -7.30 21.41 17.25
N GLU A 535 -6.45 22.44 17.42
CA GLU A 535 -6.75 23.63 18.22
C GLU A 535 -8.01 24.33 17.69
N LYS A 536 -8.01 24.67 16.39
CA LYS A 536 -9.12 25.38 15.73
C LYS A 536 -10.43 24.61 15.85
N THR A 537 -10.42 23.34 15.45
CA THR A 537 -11.66 22.54 15.44
C THR A 537 -12.22 22.33 16.85
N MET A 538 -11.37 22.05 17.82
CA MET A 538 -11.82 21.87 19.20
C MET A 538 -12.29 23.17 19.85
N GLN A 539 -11.62 24.29 19.55
CA GLN A 539 -12.07 25.61 20.00
C GLN A 539 -13.46 25.95 19.46
N GLU A 540 -13.65 25.78 18.13
CA GLU A 540 -14.94 26.00 17.47
C GLU A 540 -16.04 25.09 18.06
N SER A 541 -15.70 23.82 18.32
CA SER A 541 -16.65 22.85 18.92
C SER A 541 -17.03 23.23 20.35
N ILE A 542 -16.08 23.68 21.17
CA ILE A 542 -16.34 24.16 22.55
C ILE A 542 -17.26 25.39 22.51
N GLU A 543 -16.95 26.37 21.66
CA GLU A 543 -17.73 27.60 21.53
C GLU A 543 -19.16 27.29 21.04
N LEU A 544 -19.28 26.44 20.01
CA LEU A 544 -20.59 26.05 19.46
C LEU A 544 -21.44 25.30 20.49
N SER A 545 -20.85 24.36 21.24
CA SER A 545 -21.59 23.51 22.19
C SER A 545 -22.14 24.28 23.40
N LEU A 546 -21.48 25.37 23.78
CA LEU A 546 -21.81 26.16 24.99
C LEU A 546 -22.46 27.51 24.65
N LYS A 547 -22.73 27.80 23.38
CA LYS A 547 -23.38 29.02 22.93
C LYS A 547 -24.86 29.02 23.35
N ASN A 548 -25.32 30.17 23.84
CA ASN A 548 -26.73 30.40 24.21
C ASN A 548 -27.41 31.17 23.07
N ASP A 549 -28.09 30.47 22.17
CA ASP A 549 -28.95 31.09 21.17
C ASP A 549 -30.40 30.98 21.64
N GLY A 550 -31.09 32.14 21.77
CA GLY A 550 -32.48 32.25 22.27
C GLY A 550 -33.55 31.72 21.31
N VAL A 551 -33.20 30.83 20.39
CA VAL A 551 -34.12 30.27 19.37
C VAL A 551 -34.87 29.06 19.94
N SER A 552 -36.14 28.92 19.59
CA SER A 552 -36.96 27.73 19.90
C SER A 552 -36.42 26.53 19.12
N ILE A 553 -35.88 25.55 19.83
CA ILE A 553 -35.26 24.34 19.25
C ILE A 553 -36.18 23.15 19.54
N PRO A 554 -36.44 22.25 18.56
CA PRO A 554 -37.29 21.10 18.76
C PRO A 554 -36.70 20.11 19.78
N ASP A 555 -37.59 19.42 20.52
CA ASP A 555 -37.23 18.31 21.39
C ASP A 555 -36.94 17.06 20.55
N VAL A 556 -35.70 16.58 20.63
CA VAL A 556 -35.21 15.41 19.89
C VAL A 556 -34.83 14.24 20.82
N THR A 557 -35.41 14.19 22.00
CA THR A 557 -35.12 13.16 23.03
C THR A 557 -35.32 11.74 22.50
N LYS A 558 -36.36 11.48 21.73
CA LYS A 558 -36.69 10.15 21.18
C LYS A 558 -35.65 9.72 20.13
N GLU A 559 -35.30 10.61 19.22
CA GLU A 559 -34.32 10.38 18.17
C GLU A 559 -32.93 10.15 18.77
N LEU A 560 -32.58 10.92 19.79
CA LEU A 560 -31.34 10.80 20.52
C LEU A 560 -31.19 9.41 21.19
N GLU A 561 -32.25 8.92 21.83
CA GLU A 561 -32.27 7.61 22.47
C GLU A 561 -32.19 6.47 21.45
N MET A 562 -32.91 6.56 20.34
CA MET A 562 -32.86 5.58 19.25
C MET A 562 -31.44 5.46 18.65
N VAL A 563 -30.80 6.59 18.34
CA VAL A 563 -29.45 6.61 17.78
C VAL A 563 -28.40 6.10 18.79
N ARG A 564 -28.58 6.41 20.08
CA ARG A 564 -27.72 5.89 21.16
C ARG A 564 -27.77 4.37 21.27
N ASN A 565 -28.98 3.80 21.24
CA ASN A 565 -29.16 2.34 21.29
C ASN A 565 -28.56 1.65 20.06
N HIS A 566 -28.75 2.26 18.88
CA HIS A 566 -28.15 1.74 17.65
C HIS A 566 -26.61 1.77 17.69
N LEU A 567 -26.01 2.87 18.15
CA LEU A 567 -24.55 3.01 18.30
C LEU A 567 -23.98 1.98 19.28
N LYS A 568 -24.68 1.72 20.39
CA LYS A 568 -24.30 0.70 21.37
C LYS A 568 -24.27 -0.69 20.74
N GLY A 569 -25.31 -1.06 20.00
CA GLY A 569 -25.39 -2.34 19.28
C GLY A 569 -24.25 -2.52 18.26
N LEU A 570 -23.93 -1.48 17.49
CA LEU A 570 -22.81 -1.52 16.53
C LEU A 570 -21.44 -1.70 17.23
N LYS A 571 -21.20 -0.99 18.34
CA LYS A 571 -19.95 -1.11 19.11
C LYS A 571 -19.80 -2.51 19.75
N GLU A 572 -20.88 -3.06 20.31
CA GLU A 572 -20.87 -4.41 20.88
C GLU A 572 -20.63 -5.49 19.83
N ALA A 573 -21.22 -5.34 18.63
CA ALA A 573 -20.96 -6.25 17.51
C ALA A 573 -19.50 -6.20 17.05
N GLN A 574 -18.90 -5.02 17.04
CA GLN A 574 -17.49 -4.83 16.68
C GLN A 574 -16.56 -5.43 17.74
N MET A 575 -16.84 -5.24 19.04
CA MET A 575 -16.04 -5.83 20.14
C MET A 575 -16.11 -7.36 20.14
N LYS A 576 -17.29 -7.97 19.96
CA LYS A 576 -17.44 -9.42 19.86
C LYS A 576 -16.64 -10.01 18.70
N LYS A 577 -16.54 -9.31 17.56
CA LYS A 577 -15.72 -9.72 16.41
C LYS A 577 -14.21 -9.69 16.74
N THR A 578 -13.75 -8.68 17.47
CA THR A 578 -12.34 -8.52 17.87
C THR A 578 -11.92 -9.57 18.90
N THR A 579 -12.78 -9.88 19.88
CA THR A 579 -12.53 -10.89 20.92
C THR A 579 -12.46 -12.30 20.32
N ASN A 580 -13.31 -12.62 19.33
CA ASN A 580 -13.23 -13.90 18.61
C ASN A 580 -11.97 -14.05 17.77
N LEU A 581 -11.32 -12.98 17.34
CA LEU A 581 -10.01 -13.00 16.67
C LEU A 581 -8.87 -13.32 17.64
N CYS A 582 -8.89 -12.81 18.87
CA CYS A 582 -7.90 -13.13 19.91
C CYS A 582 -8.03 -14.59 20.37
N CYS A 583 -9.24 -15.10 20.59
CA CYS A 583 -9.45 -16.46 21.06
C CYS A 583 -9.05 -17.55 20.03
N THR A 584 -8.98 -17.22 18.74
CA THR A 584 -8.53 -18.18 17.70
C THR A 584 -7.00 -18.17 17.53
N ALA A 585 -6.28 -17.20 18.07
CA ALA A 585 -4.80 -17.18 18.08
C ALA A 585 -4.20 -18.05 19.22
N ASP A 586 -4.92 -18.25 20.32
CA ASP A 586 -4.43 -18.99 21.49
C ASP A 586 -4.58 -20.53 21.38
N TYR A 587 -5.23 -21.05 20.33
CA TYR A 587 -5.46 -22.50 20.18
C TYR A 587 -4.34 -23.28 19.45
N GLN A 588 -3.19 -22.68 19.16
CA GLN A 588 -2.07 -23.37 18.47
C GLN A 588 -0.87 -23.75 19.35
N LEU A 589 -1.01 -23.73 20.67
CA LEU A 589 0.01 -24.26 21.60
C LEU A 589 -0.56 -25.40 22.47
N LYS A 590 -0.97 -26.50 21.85
CA LYS A 590 -1.06 -27.81 22.54
C LYS A 590 -0.09 -28.75 21.87
N SER A 591 1.07 -28.93 22.52
CA SER A 591 1.98 -30.03 22.23
C SER A 591 1.32 -31.38 22.62
N PRO A 592 1.58 -32.46 21.88
CA PRO A 592 1.13 -33.77 22.28
C PRO A 592 2.14 -34.39 23.27
N ALA A 593 2.08 -34.00 24.51
CA ALA A 593 2.65 -34.75 25.61
C ALA A 593 1.98 -34.26 26.90
N GLY A 594 1.19 -35.15 27.50
CA GLY A 594 0.43 -34.84 28.69
C GLY A 594 1.32 -34.52 29.88
N SER A 595 1.09 -33.33 30.42
CA SER A 595 1.18 -33.06 31.87
C SER A 595 0.46 -31.76 32.13
N LEU A 596 -0.58 -31.82 32.94
CA LEU A 596 -1.30 -30.69 33.51
C LEU A 596 -0.33 -29.90 34.39
N ILE A 597 -0.06 -28.67 34.00
CA ILE A 597 0.43 -27.65 34.92
C ILE A 597 -0.69 -26.61 35.08
N ARG A 598 -1.36 -26.70 36.22
CA ARG A 598 -2.24 -25.64 36.74
C ARG A 598 -1.38 -24.42 37.05
N ALA A 599 -1.55 -23.37 36.31
CA ALA A 599 -1.10 -22.03 36.74
C ALA A 599 -2.22 -21.42 37.59
N SER A 600 -1.92 -21.25 38.86
CA SER A 600 -2.71 -20.53 39.87
C SER A 600 -2.81 -19.06 39.48
N ARG A 601 -4.02 -18.49 39.60
CA ARG A 601 -4.29 -17.04 39.59
C ARG A 601 -3.53 -16.36 40.74
N PRO A 602 -2.99 -15.18 40.56
CA PRO A 602 -2.78 -14.27 41.69
C PRO A 602 -4.12 -13.61 42.03
N LEU A 603 -4.48 -13.69 43.30
CA LEU A 603 -5.42 -12.83 44.00
C LEU A 603 -4.68 -11.52 44.29
N ASP A 604 -5.43 -10.46 44.21
CA ASP A 604 -5.36 -9.05 44.66
C ASP A 604 -5.25 -8.04 43.54
#